data_a5dd1caae2d6a6397f22377382c08d1a
#
_entry.id   a5dd1caae2d6a6397f22377382c08d1a
#
_cell.length_a   1.000
_cell.length_b   1.000
_cell.length_c   1.000
_cell.angle_alpha   90.00
_cell.angle_beta   90.00
_cell.angle_gamma   90.00
#
_symmetry.space_group_name_H-M   'P 1'
#
loop_
_entity.id
_entity.type
_entity.pdbx_description
1 polymer ?
#
loop_
_entity_poly.entity_id
_entity_poly.type
_entity_poly.pdbx_seq_one_letter_code
_entity_poly.pdbx_strand_id
1 'polypeptide(L)'
;WMQNHTININGGSDKIHYYISGNYMNNPGIMENSGYERYSARVNLDAEVKDWFTIGVNAYGTRGKEELGLLKTESNDNFYTYMQATTPGICYQAPDGRYGGVNNSEDDPQSSSNNVLKMLNDVKGNRTTNNIVSRFYAQLRPFKGLTIEGSYTDQFLYQQPVFHDLWNLYDNTLQIAGTGVSKVINRNNKTVRNNMDGLVRYETDIDRLNIQATVGASQEAYRNNWFEASKENLTSSELTELNAATANATATGTYSNWAMRSFFGRVNLNWDEKYLLEANLRADASSRFAKKYRWGYFPSFSLGWRMEQEAFMKDISWLNQLKLRASYGSLGNNAVGNYDYQLYYQASNYVLNDALQIGMAQRALSNAALTWETSYVTNFGVDFALFSKLSGTIDAFVKNTKGILIELPAPLVHGNATVPKSNAAEVRNRGVELSLNWNDKVGSVNYFVGGNFSFVKNKVTKFKGDEMSLNGTNMILEGEPINVQYVLSVDRIIQTEEDMAIVEAMEANNPDAFKQYKKPEYGDFLYKDIDGDGCITDNDKIKVGNGTNPTFTFGFNFGANWKGWDFSCILQGATAVSYTHLTLPTNR
;
A
#
# COMPACT_ATOMS: atom_id res chain seq x y z
N TRP A 1 -6.88 -20.82 -18.24
CA TRP A 1 -7.22 -21.82 -17.22
C TRP A 1 -6.10 -21.91 -16.19
N MET A 2 -6.36 -21.46 -14.95
CA MET A 2 -5.41 -21.52 -13.86
C MET A 2 -5.25 -22.95 -13.35
N GLN A 3 -4.01 -23.38 -13.11
CA GLN A 3 -3.67 -24.68 -12.50
C GLN A 3 -2.84 -24.44 -11.24
N ASN A 4 -3.14 -25.17 -10.19
CA ASN A 4 -2.38 -25.13 -8.94
C ASN A 4 -2.32 -26.54 -8.33
N HIS A 5 -1.14 -27.12 -8.29
CA HIS A 5 -0.88 -28.48 -7.81
C HIS A 5 0.01 -28.41 -6.59
N THR A 6 -0.44 -29.00 -5.48
CA THR A 6 0.30 -29.02 -4.23
C THR A 6 0.43 -30.44 -3.72
N ILE A 7 1.64 -30.82 -3.34
CA ILE A 7 1.94 -32.07 -2.65
C ILE A 7 2.51 -31.72 -1.29
N ASN A 8 1.95 -32.31 -0.25
CA ASN A 8 2.40 -32.13 1.13
C ASN A 8 2.70 -33.49 1.76
N ILE A 9 3.82 -33.56 2.46
CA ILE A 9 4.24 -34.73 3.26
C ILE A 9 4.57 -34.20 4.65
N ASN A 10 3.94 -34.73 5.65
CA ASN A 10 4.25 -34.46 7.04
C ASN A 10 4.31 -35.74 7.85
N GLY A 11 5.15 -35.73 8.83
CA GLY A 11 5.34 -36.89 9.71
C GLY A 11 6.28 -36.53 10.84
N GLY A 12 6.54 -37.53 11.66
CA GLY A 12 7.45 -37.36 12.77
C GLY A 12 7.47 -38.54 13.71
N SER A 13 8.34 -38.43 14.69
CA SER A 13 8.41 -39.24 15.91
C SER A 13 8.28 -38.35 17.11
N ASP A 14 8.37 -38.88 18.32
CA ASP A 14 8.35 -38.06 19.55
C ASP A 14 9.46 -37.00 19.58
N LYS A 15 10.53 -37.15 18.79
CA LYS A 15 11.70 -36.26 18.80
C LYS A 15 11.90 -35.44 17.51
N ILE A 16 11.32 -35.86 16.41
CA ILE A 16 11.53 -35.20 15.13
C ILE A 16 10.18 -34.98 14.45
N HIS A 17 9.91 -33.76 14.08
CA HIS A 17 8.73 -33.39 13.29
C HIS A 17 9.18 -32.74 11.99
N TYR A 18 8.57 -33.15 10.87
CA TYR A 18 8.88 -32.57 9.58
C TYR A 18 7.62 -32.29 8.77
N TYR A 19 7.72 -31.25 7.98
CA TYR A 19 6.75 -30.89 6.94
C TYR A 19 7.51 -30.53 5.67
N ILE A 20 7.17 -31.17 4.57
CA ILE A 20 7.74 -30.92 3.26
C ILE A 20 6.58 -30.64 2.30
N SER A 21 6.67 -29.60 1.50
CA SER A 21 5.68 -29.33 0.45
C SER A 21 6.34 -28.89 -0.84
N GLY A 22 5.74 -29.29 -1.95
CA GLY A 22 6.01 -28.82 -3.29
C GLY A 22 4.74 -28.25 -3.90
N ASN A 23 4.85 -27.12 -4.60
CA ASN A 23 3.73 -26.51 -5.30
C ASN A 23 4.17 -26.04 -6.69
N TYR A 24 3.34 -26.35 -7.67
CA TYR A 24 3.38 -25.78 -9.01
C TYR A 24 2.11 -24.98 -9.27
N MET A 25 2.26 -23.78 -9.78
CA MET A 25 1.16 -22.92 -10.18
C MET A 25 1.43 -22.36 -11.56
N ASN A 26 0.43 -22.43 -12.44
CA ASN A 26 0.40 -21.76 -13.72
C ASN A 26 -0.91 -20.99 -13.84
N ASN A 27 -0.80 -19.69 -14.02
CA ASN A 27 -1.92 -18.76 -14.15
C ASN A 27 -1.75 -17.90 -15.40
N PRO A 28 -2.16 -18.40 -16.58
CA PRO A 28 -2.19 -17.58 -17.78
C PRO A 28 -3.12 -16.38 -17.56
N GLY A 29 -2.69 -15.22 -18.01
CA GLY A 29 -3.50 -14.01 -17.96
C GLY A 29 -4.68 -14.07 -18.94
N ILE A 30 -5.69 -13.23 -18.72
CA ILE A 30 -6.81 -13.04 -19.64
C ILE A 30 -6.36 -12.29 -20.90
N MET A 31 -5.40 -11.40 -20.74
CA MET A 31 -4.82 -10.61 -21.83
C MET A 31 -3.58 -11.29 -22.40
N GLU A 32 -3.33 -11.10 -23.69
CA GLU A 32 -2.12 -11.57 -24.35
C GLU A 32 -0.86 -11.05 -23.68
N ASN A 33 0.23 -11.81 -23.74
CA ASN A 33 1.52 -11.48 -23.13
C ASN A 33 1.44 -11.20 -21.61
N SER A 34 0.47 -11.80 -20.93
CA SER A 34 0.37 -11.79 -19.48
C SER A 34 0.21 -13.20 -18.93
N GLY A 35 0.95 -13.51 -17.89
CA GLY A 35 0.93 -14.84 -17.29
C GLY A 35 1.89 -14.94 -16.11
N TYR A 36 1.65 -15.92 -15.26
CA TYR A 36 2.50 -16.20 -14.11
C TYR A 36 2.65 -17.69 -13.88
N GLU A 37 3.89 -18.15 -13.85
CA GLU A 37 4.26 -19.52 -13.51
C GLU A 37 5.13 -19.51 -12.25
N ARG A 38 4.89 -20.45 -11.33
CA ARG A 38 5.65 -20.54 -10.09
C ARG A 38 5.88 -21.98 -9.64
N TYR A 39 7.10 -22.26 -9.29
CA TYR A 39 7.51 -23.43 -8.53
C TYR A 39 7.86 -23.00 -7.11
N SER A 40 7.43 -23.74 -6.11
CA SER A 40 7.83 -23.49 -4.73
C SER A 40 8.04 -24.80 -3.96
N ALA A 41 8.99 -24.74 -3.03
CA ALA A 41 9.27 -25.84 -2.11
C ALA A 41 9.40 -25.28 -0.69
N ARG A 42 8.93 -26.04 0.29
CA ARG A 42 9.07 -25.70 1.71
C ARG A 42 9.50 -26.94 2.48
N VAL A 43 10.41 -26.72 3.42
CA VAL A 43 10.86 -27.73 4.38
C VAL A 43 10.83 -27.09 5.77
N ASN A 44 10.10 -27.67 6.69
CA ASN A 44 10.17 -27.37 8.12
C ASN A 44 10.64 -28.63 8.82
N LEU A 45 11.63 -28.49 9.68
CA LEU A 45 12.19 -29.59 10.47
C LEU A 45 12.42 -29.08 11.89
N ASP A 46 11.87 -29.79 12.85
CA ASP A 46 12.07 -29.58 14.28
C ASP A 46 12.64 -30.87 14.87
N ALA A 47 13.77 -30.78 15.57
CA ALA A 47 14.42 -31.89 16.18
C ALA A 47 14.68 -31.62 17.67
N GLU A 48 14.07 -32.40 18.53
CA GLU A 48 14.34 -32.44 19.97
C GLU A 48 15.57 -33.31 20.23
N VAL A 49 16.76 -32.65 20.23
CA VAL A 49 18.05 -33.32 20.43
C VAL A 49 18.17 -33.86 21.86
N LYS A 50 17.59 -33.13 22.80
CA LYS A 50 17.44 -33.48 24.22
C LYS A 50 16.13 -32.84 24.69
N ASP A 51 15.56 -33.34 25.79
CA ASP A 51 14.32 -32.79 26.39
C ASP A 51 14.40 -31.29 26.70
N TRP A 52 15.62 -30.78 26.90
CA TRP A 52 15.91 -29.39 27.15
C TRP A 52 16.46 -28.63 25.94
N PHE A 53 16.73 -29.30 24.79
CA PHE A 53 17.35 -28.68 23.62
C PHE A 53 16.69 -29.09 22.31
N THR A 54 16.11 -28.13 21.61
CA THR A 54 15.50 -28.29 20.29
C THR A 54 16.22 -27.43 19.27
N ILE A 55 16.45 -27.95 18.08
CA ILE A 55 16.91 -27.20 16.91
C ILE A 55 15.85 -27.30 15.80
N GLY A 56 15.75 -26.26 14.99
CA GLY A 56 14.83 -26.30 13.86
C GLY A 56 15.29 -25.49 12.67
N VAL A 57 14.76 -25.88 11.51
CA VAL A 57 14.99 -25.24 10.22
C VAL A 57 13.66 -25.07 9.51
N ASN A 58 13.37 -23.84 9.08
CA ASN A 58 12.26 -23.52 8.20
C ASN A 58 12.83 -22.92 6.92
N ALA A 59 12.75 -23.62 5.82
CA ALA A 59 13.22 -23.13 4.53
C ALA A 59 12.07 -23.09 3.52
N TYR A 60 12.01 -22.01 2.76
CA TYR A 60 11.05 -21.81 1.69
C TYR A 60 11.75 -21.21 0.47
N GLY A 61 11.59 -21.85 -0.66
CA GLY A 61 12.15 -21.40 -1.93
C GLY A 61 11.06 -21.27 -2.99
N THR A 62 11.12 -20.21 -3.79
CA THR A 62 10.28 -20.04 -4.96
C THR A 62 11.08 -19.61 -6.16
N ARG A 63 10.68 -20.11 -7.32
CA ARG A 63 11.04 -19.57 -8.64
C ARG A 63 9.77 -19.25 -9.39
N GLY A 64 9.57 -17.96 -9.67
CA GLY A 64 8.45 -17.45 -10.46
C GLY A 64 8.94 -16.89 -11.79
N LYS A 65 8.14 -17.06 -12.83
CA LYS A 65 8.28 -16.37 -14.11
C LYS A 65 6.99 -15.63 -14.39
N GLU A 66 7.10 -14.34 -14.61
CA GLU A 66 5.99 -13.45 -14.92
C GLU A 66 6.20 -12.87 -16.31
N GLU A 67 5.17 -12.88 -17.13
CA GLU A 67 5.13 -12.20 -18.41
C GLU A 67 4.71 -10.73 -18.17
N LEU A 68 5.50 -9.79 -18.68
CA LEU A 68 5.40 -8.37 -18.35
C LEU A 68 4.90 -7.50 -19.51
N GLY A 69 4.32 -8.10 -20.55
CA GLY A 69 3.86 -7.36 -21.74
C GLY A 69 2.92 -6.18 -21.47
N LEU A 70 2.26 -6.15 -20.31
CA LEU A 70 1.38 -5.07 -19.88
C LEU A 70 2.05 -3.98 -19.05
N LEU A 71 3.29 -4.18 -18.61
CA LEU A 71 4.00 -3.27 -17.71
C LEU A 71 5.08 -2.50 -18.49
N LYS A 72 4.72 -1.38 -19.06
CA LYS A 72 5.70 -0.39 -19.52
C LYS A 72 6.48 0.17 -18.31
N THR A 73 7.79 0.03 -18.32
CA THR A 73 8.64 0.28 -17.15
C THR A 73 8.93 1.74 -16.84
N GLU A 74 8.68 2.67 -17.76
CA GLU A 74 9.19 4.04 -17.63
C GLU A 74 8.16 5.14 -17.89
N SER A 75 6.95 4.82 -18.34
CA SER A 75 5.91 5.81 -18.50
C SER A 75 4.74 5.52 -17.56
N ASN A 76 4.08 6.57 -17.10
CA ASN A 76 2.79 6.51 -16.41
C ASN A 76 1.66 5.97 -17.32
N ASP A 77 2.03 5.47 -18.50
CA ASP A 77 1.11 4.91 -19.48
C ASP A 77 0.58 3.57 -18.98
N ASN A 78 -0.46 3.65 -18.21
CA ASN A 78 -1.17 2.49 -17.73
C ASN A 78 -2.05 1.96 -18.87
N PHE A 79 -1.81 0.73 -19.30
CA PHE A 79 -2.61 0.02 -20.29
C PHE A 79 -4.12 0.17 -20.04
N TYR A 80 -4.54 0.04 -18.78
CA TYR A 80 -5.95 0.18 -18.40
C TYR A 80 -6.50 1.59 -18.62
N THR A 81 -5.68 2.61 -18.44
CA THR A 81 -6.06 4.00 -18.74
C THR A 81 -6.30 4.19 -20.23
N TYR A 82 -5.41 3.66 -21.07
CA TYR A 82 -5.61 3.72 -22.51
C TYR A 82 -6.81 2.90 -22.98
N MET A 83 -7.02 1.71 -22.40
CA MET A 83 -8.20 0.91 -22.71
C MET A 83 -9.51 1.65 -22.40
N GLN A 84 -9.55 2.44 -21.33
CA GLN A 84 -10.71 3.25 -20.98
C GLN A 84 -10.84 4.53 -21.78
N ALA A 85 -9.71 5.10 -22.20
CA ALA A 85 -9.65 6.37 -22.95
C ALA A 85 -9.73 6.20 -24.47
N THR A 86 -9.59 4.98 -24.99
CA THR A 86 -9.65 4.72 -26.43
C THR A 86 -11.06 4.95 -26.96
N THR A 87 -11.19 5.78 -27.99
CA THR A 87 -12.46 6.09 -28.64
C THR A 87 -13.03 4.86 -29.36
N PRO A 88 -14.34 4.57 -29.25
CA PRO A 88 -14.96 3.39 -29.88
C PRO A 88 -14.82 3.28 -31.41
N GLY A 89 -14.52 4.38 -32.08
CA GLY A 89 -14.35 4.41 -33.56
C GLY A 89 -13.00 3.95 -34.08
N ILE A 90 -12.03 3.65 -33.20
CA ILE A 90 -10.70 3.20 -33.62
C ILE A 90 -10.75 1.74 -34.02
N CYS A 91 -10.45 1.44 -35.28
CA CYS A 91 -10.27 0.07 -35.75
C CYS A 91 -9.09 -0.58 -35.02
N TYR A 92 -9.29 -1.71 -34.37
CA TYR A 92 -8.21 -2.41 -33.67
C TYR A 92 -7.15 -2.97 -34.63
N GLN A 93 -7.58 -3.50 -35.79
CA GLN A 93 -6.69 -4.03 -36.84
C GLN A 93 -7.39 -3.95 -38.19
N ALA A 94 -6.66 -3.48 -39.20
CA ALA A 94 -7.13 -3.45 -40.57
C ALA A 94 -7.02 -4.84 -41.24
N PRO A 95 -7.74 -5.10 -42.37
CA PRO A 95 -7.68 -6.37 -43.09
C PRO A 95 -6.28 -6.78 -43.58
N ASP A 96 -5.38 -5.83 -43.77
CA ASP A 96 -3.99 -6.04 -44.14
C ASP A 96 -3.05 -6.34 -42.95
N GLY A 97 -3.61 -6.43 -41.74
CA GLY A 97 -2.88 -6.74 -40.52
C GLY A 97 -2.28 -5.53 -39.79
N ARG A 98 -2.37 -4.32 -40.34
CA ARG A 98 -1.90 -3.10 -39.66
C ARG A 98 -2.81 -2.71 -38.52
N TYR A 99 -2.25 -2.20 -37.43
CA TYR A 99 -3.02 -1.69 -36.31
C TYR A 99 -3.71 -0.37 -36.68
N GLY A 100 -4.95 -0.19 -36.25
CA GLY A 100 -5.65 1.07 -36.37
C GLY A 100 -4.97 2.17 -35.54
N GLY A 101 -5.05 3.39 -36.02
CA GLY A 101 -4.56 4.58 -35.33
C GLY A 101 -5.54 5.73 -35.50
N VAL A 102 -5.31 6.80 -34.78
CA VAL A 102 -6.05 8.05 -34.92
C VAL A 102 -5.27 8.94 -35.87
N ASN A 103 -5.96 9.51 -36.81
CA ASN A 103 -5.39 10.61 -37.58
C ASN A 103 -5.39 11.84 -36.64
N ASN A 104 -4.21 12.30 -36.22
CA ASN A 104 -4.08 13.55 -35.46
C ASN A 104 -4.42 14.71 -36.40
N SER A 105 -5.67 14.84 -36.78
CA SER A 105 -6.17 16.03 -37.47
C SER A 105 -6.50 17.10 -36.41
N GLU A 106 -6.43 18.35 -36.83
CA GLU A 106 -6.90 19.46 -35.98
C GLU A 106 -8.36 19.31 -35.58
N ASP A 107 -9.12 18.44 -36.24
CA ASP A 107 -10.53 18.16 -36.03
C ASP A 107 -10.83 17.17 -34.89
N ASP A 108 -9.83 16.41 -34.37
CA ASP A 108 -10.00 15.54 -33.21
C ASP A 108 -8.76 15.53 -32.30
N PRO A 109 -8.48 16.64 -31.60
CA PRO A 109 -7.30 16.74 -30.73
C PRO A 109 -7.41 15.92 -29.44
N GLN A 110 -8.55 15.30 -29.16
CA GLN A 110 -8.86 14.62 -27.89
C GLN A 110 -8.73 13.10 -27.94
N SER A 111 -8.57 12.52 -29.12
CA SER A 111 -8.51 11.06 -29.23
C SER A 111 -7.15 10.54 -28.81
N SER A 112 -7.13 9.58 -27.88
CA SER A 112 -5.93 8.82 -27.55
C SER A 112 -5.43 8.09 -28.79
N SER A 113 -4.22 8.43 -29.22
CA SER A 113 -3.59 7.86 -30.41
C SER A 113 -3.09 6.42 -30.23
N ASN A 114 -3.32 5.81 -29.07
CA ASN A 114 -2.75 4.51 -28.75
C ASN A 114 -3.73 3.37 -29.03
N ASN A 115 -3.37 2.52 -29.97
CA ASN A 115 -4.05 1.26 -30.18
C ASN A 115 -3.66 0.27 -29.08
N VAL A 116 -4.64 -0.16 -28.29
CA VAL A 116 -4.42 -1.04 -27.14
C VAL A 116 -3.85 -2.40 -27.54
N LEU A 117 -4.31 -2.96 -28.67
CA LEU A 117 -3.79 -4.24 -29.17
C LEU A 117 -2.34 -4.12 -29.62
N LYS A 118 -1.98 -3.00 -30.28
CA LYS A 118 -0.58 -2.70 -30.61
C LYS A 118 0.28 -2.61 -29.36
N MET A 119 -0.17 -1.89 -28.33
CA MET A 119 0.55 -1.77 -27.07
C MET A 119 0.85 -3.12 -26.41
N LEU A 120 -0.10 -4.07 -26.47
CA LEU A 120 0.10 -5.42 -25.96
C LEU A 120 1.16 -6.22 -26.71
N ASN A 121 1.35 -5.93 -27.99
CA ASN A 121 2.28 -6.65 -28.85
C ASN A 121 3.65 -5.97 -28.99
N ASP A 122 3.72 -4.66 -28.79
CA ASP A 122 4.97 -3.90 -28.90
C ASP A 122 5.90 -4.10 -27.71
N VAL A 123 5.35 -4.30 -26.51
CA VAL A 123 6.15 -4.53 -25.31
C VAL A 123 6.08 -5.98 -24.92
N LYS A 124 7.18 -6.68 -25.06
CA LYS A 124 7.36 -8.05 -24.56
C LYS A 124 8.37 -8.04 -23.43
N GLY A 125 8.15 -8.86 -22.46
CA GLY A 125 9.10 -8.98 -21.36
C GLY A 125 8.73 -10.10 -20.40
N ASN A 126 9.72 -10.49 -19.65
CA ASN A 126 9.51 -11.42 -18.55
C ASN A 126 10.34 -11.02 -17.33
N ARG A 127 9.87 -11.40 -16.17
CA ARG A 127 10.60 -11.26 -14.93
C ARG A 127 10.74 -12.62 -14.26
N THR A 128 11.97 -13.10 -14.16
CA THR A 128 12.27 -14.25 -13.31
C THR A 128 12.56 -13.78 -11.90
N THR A 129 11.86 -14.35 -10.93
CA THR A 129 12.03 -14.05 -9.51
C THR A 129 12.42 -15.33 -8.78
N ASN A 130 13.58 -15.34 -8.12
CA ASN A 130 14.00 -16.39 -7.22
C ASN A 130 13.98 -15.80 -5.80
N ASN A 131 13.23 -16.40 -4.90
CA ASN A 131 13.14 -15.98 -3.49
C ASN A 131 13.40 -17.19 -2.61
N ILE A 132 14.39 -17.08 -1.73
CA ILE A 132 14.75 -18.11 -0.75
C ILE A 132 14.70 -17.46 0.62
N VAL A 133 13.95 -18.05 1.53
CA VAL A 133 13.88 -17.65 2.94
C VAL A 133 14.24 -18.86 3.78
N SER A 134 15.24 -18.71 4.64
CA SER A 134 15.70 -19.78 5.53
C SER A 134 15.81 -19.26 6.96
N ARG A 135 15.14 -19.90 7.89
CA ARG A 135 15.26 -19.62 9.32
C ARG A 135 15.85 -20.83 10.01
N PHE A 136 16.90 -20.60 10.76
CA PHE A 136 17.52 -21.55 11.67
C PHE A 136 17.27 -21.06 13.09
N TYR A 137 16.90 -21.97 13.99
CA TYR A 137 16.70 -21.62 15.38
C TYR A 137 17.15 -22.73 16.31
N ALA A 138 17.49 -22.32 17.53
CA ALA A 138 17.78 -23.21 18.64
C ALA A 138 17.01 -22.76 19.88
N GLN A 139 16.40 -23.69 20.59
CA GLN A 139 15.68 -23.45 21.83
C GLN A 139 16.30 -24.25 22.96
N LEU A 140 16.54 -23.60 24.09
CA LEU A 140 16.97 -24.19 25.34
C LEU A 140 15.86 -24.08 26.36
N ARG A 141 15.54 -25.18 27.04
CA ARG A 141 14.57 -25.27 28.14
C ARG A 141 15.27 -25.78 29.40
N PRO A 142 16.08 -24.95 30.08
CA PRO A 142 16.92 -25.38 31.21
C PRO A 142 16.12 -25.94 32.39
N PHE A 143 14.93 -25.42 32.61
CA PHE A 143 13.97 -25.87 33.62
C PHE A 143 12.54 -25.49 33.21
N LYS A 144 11.56 -26.07 33.90
CA LYS A 144 10.14 -25.88 33.61
C LYS A 144 9.78 -24.38 33.59
N GLY A 145 9.13 -23.96 32.53
CA GLY A 145 8.67 -22.59 32.33
C GLY A 145 9.69 -21.67 31.64
N LEU A 146 10.99 -21.93 31.63
CA LEU A 146 11.99 -21.10 30.97
C LEU A 146 12.31 -21.63 29.57
N THR A 147 12.17 -20.78 28.56
CA THR A 147 12.61 -21.02 27.19
C THR A 147 13.53 -19.89 26.75
N ILE A 148 14.72 -20.24 26.23
CA ILE A 148 15.66 -19.32 25.61
C ILE A 148 15.75 -19.73 24.13
N GLU A 149 15.48 -18.80 23.22
CA GLU A 149 15.52 -19.04 21.78
C GLU A 149 16.48 -18.06 21.10
N GLY A 150 17.32 -18.58 20.23
CA GLY A 150 18.07 -17.80 19.28
C GLY A 150 17.69 -18.22 17.86
N SER A 151 17.46 -17.25 16.98
CA SER A 151 17.16 -17.55 15.57
C SER A 151 17.89 -16.59 14.61
N TYR A 152 18.19 -17.15 13.44
CA TYR A 152 18.74 -16.41 12.31
C TYR A 152 17.89 -16.69 11.09
N THR A 153 17.39 -15.63 10.45
CA THR A 153 16.63 -15.70 9.20
C THR A 153 17.39 -14.98 8.10
N ASP A 154 17.59 -15.65 6.99
CA ASP A 154 18.14 -15.07 5.77
C ASP A 154 17.10 -15.12 4.66
N GLN A 155 16.91 -14.00 3.98
CA GLN A 155 16.12 -13.89 2.77
C GLN A 155 16.97 -13.40 1.63
N PHE A 156 16.98 -14.16 0.57
CA PHE A 156 17.62 -13.82 -0.69
C PHE A 156 16.56 -13.71 -1.78
N LEU A 157 16.36 -12.51 -2.31
CA LEU A 157 15.47 -12.24 -3.42
C LEU A 157 16.29 -11.75 -4.62
N TYR A 158 16.18 -12.47 -5.71
CA TYR A 158 16.82 -12.13 -6.97
C TYR A 158 15.76 -12.00 -8.06
N GLN A 159 15.68 -10.83 -8.67
CA GLN A 159 14.75 -10.53 -9.75
C GLN A 159 15.50 -10.08 -10.99
N GLN A 160 15.12 -10.64 -12.10
CA GLN A 160 15.74 -10.36 -13.40
C GLN A 160 14.63 -10.06 -14.42
N PRO A 161 14.14 -8.83 -14.47
CA PRO A 161 13.27 -8.38 -15.55
C PRO A 161 14.09 -8.10 -16.82
N VAL A 162 13.55 -8.56 -17.92
CA VAL A 162 14.04 -8.29 -19.28
C VAL A 162 12.88 -7.78 -20.09
N PHE A 163 13.02 -6.62 -20.70
CA PHE A 163 11.99 -5.97 -21.52
C PHE A 163 12.50 -5.71 -22.92
N HIS A 164 11.62 -5.90 -23.89
CA HIS A 164 11.84 -5.54 -25.27
C HIS A 164 10.70 -4.62 -25.68
N ASP A 165 11.03 -3.41 -26.01
CA ASP A 165 10.13 -2.46 -26.65
C ASP A 165 10.37 -2.52 -28.15
N LEU A 166 9.40 -3.04 -28.88
CA LEU A 166 9.46 -3.24 -30.31
C LEU A 166 8.94 -2.03 -31.11
N TRP A 167 8.66 -0.94 -30.43
CA TRP A 167 8.20 0.30 -31.03
C TRP A 167 9.06 0.64 -32.27
N ASN A 168 8.43 0.84 -33.41
CA ASN A 168 9.05 1.12 -34.69
C ASN A 168 9.84 -0.02 -35.41
N LEU A 169 9.94 -1.23 -34.85
CA LEU A 169 10.46 -2.34 -35.68
C LEU A 169 9.51 -2.72 -36.80
N TYR A 170 8.23 -2.46 -36.62
CA TYR A 170 7.18 -2.67 -37.60
C TYR A 170 6.36 -1.38 -37.72
N ASP A 171 6.50 -0.72 -38.88
CA ASP A 171 5.55 0.33 -39.30
C ASP A 171 4.24 -0.33 -39.75
N ASN A 172 3.54 -0.94 -38.80
CA ASN A 172 2.31 -1.69 -39.04
C ASN A 172 1.07 -0.96 -38.55
N THR A 173 1.13 0.34 -38.39
CA THR A 173 -0.01 1.18 -38.05
C THR A 173 -0.52 1.96 -39.26
N LEU A 174 -1.81 2.25 -39.28
CA LEU A 174 -2.44 3.18 -40.23
C LEU A 174 -2.13 4.65 -39.89
N GLN A 175 -1.53 4.90 -38.75
CA GLN A 175 -1.12 6.22 -38.31
C GLN A 175 0.30 6.53 -38.79
N ILE A 176 0.61 7.79 -39.01
CA ILE A 176 1.98 8.26 -39.30
C ILE A 176 2.86 7.84 -38.11
N ALA A 177 3.96 7.17 -38.42
CA ALA A 177 4.88 6.60 -37.46
C ALA A 177 5.27 7.60 -36.35
N GLY A 178 5.05 7.25 -35.13
CA GLY A 178 5.60 7.97 -33.98
C GLY A 178 7.13 7.90 -33.98
N THR A 179 7.78 8.81 -33.29
CA THR A 179 9.27 8.91 -33.20
C THR A 179 9.87 7.90 -32.22
N GLY A 180 9.12 6.88 -31.81
CA GLY A 180 9.60 5.86 -30.88
C GLY A 180 10.76 5.04 -31.44
N VAL A 181 11.62 4.56 -30.57
CA VAL A 181 12.81 3.78 -30.92
C VAL A 181 12.72 2.43 -30.22
N SER A 182 12.93 1.34 -30.95
CA SER A 182 12.98 0.01 -30.33
C SER A 182 14.10 -0.09 -29.31
N LYS A 183 13.86 -0.75 -28.20
CA LYS A 183 14.78 -0.77 -27.05
C LYS A 183 14.77 -2.12 -26.36
N VAL A 184 15.92 -2.56 -25.89
CA VAL A 184 16.06 -3.69 -24.98
C VAL A 184 16.58 -3.20 -23.64
N ILE A 185 15.96 -3.67 -22.55
CA ILE A 185 16.31 -3.29 -21.17
C ILE A 185 16.49 -4.57 -20.36
N ASN A 186 17.67 -4.74 -19.79
CA ASN A 186 17.99 -5.82 -18.86
C ASN A 186 18.28 -5.24 -17.48
N ARG A 187 17.48 -5.60 -16.50
CA ARG A 187 17.67 -5.19 -15.11
C ARG A 187 18.02 -6.39 -14.24
N ASN A 188 18.83 -6.16 -13.24
CA ASN A 188 19.19 -7.14 -12.24
C ASN A 188 18.97 -6.51 -10.87
N ASN A 189 18.16 -7.13 -10.05
CA ASN A 189 17.82 -6.64 -8.72
C ASN A 189 18.06 -7.75 -7.68
N LYS A 190 19.02 -7.52 -6.78
CA LYS A 190 19.38 -8.43 -5.70
C LYS A 190 19.07 -7.79 -4.36
N THR A 191 18.18 -8.43 -3.60
CA THR A 191 17.86 -8.06 -2.23
C THR A 191 18.32 -9.14 -1.27
N VAL A 192 19.01 -8.74 -0.21
CA VAL A 192 19.37 -9.59 0.92
C VAL A 192 18.82 -8.96 2.19
N ARG A 193 18.10 -9.74 2.97
CA ARG A 193 17.54 -9.33 4.26
C ARG A 193 17.90 -10.38 5.30
N ASN A 194 18.58 -9.95 6.35
CA ASN A 194 18.97 -10.82 7.45
C ASN A 194 18.28 -10.35 8.72
N ASN A 195 17.77 -11.29 9.50
CA ASN A 195 17.21 -11.02 10.82
C ASN A 195 17.81 -11.98 11.85
N MET A 196 18.25 -11.43 12.98
CA MET A 196 18.73 -12.17 14.14
C MET A 196 17.85 -11.84 15.33
N ASP A 197 17.28 -12.85 15.98
CA ASP A 197 16.44 -12.69 17.16
C ASP A 197 16.99 -13.51 18.32
N GLY A 198 16.96 -12.92 19.51
CA GLY A 198 17.20 -13.61 20.78
C GLY A 198 16.01 -13.36 21.69
N LEU A 199 15.43 -14.40 22.24
CA LEU A 199 14.23 -14.36 23.08
C LEU A 199 14.48 -15.14 24.37
N VAL A 200 14.03 -14.62 25.49
CA VAL A 200 13.91 -15.31 26.75
C VAL A 200 12.45 -15.22 27.18
N ARG A 201 11.81 -16.38 27.35
CA ARG A 201 10.41 -16.48 27.77
C ARG A 201 10.33 -17.29 29.04
N TYR A 202 9.61 -16.76 30.02
CA TYR A 202 9.33 -17.44 31.28
C TYR A 202 7.83 -17.48 31.52
N GLU A 203 7.32 -18.67 31.84
CA GLU A 203 5.92 -18.92 32.16
C GLU A 203 5.82 -19.71 33.46
N THR A 204 4.98 -19.26 34.37
CA THR A 204 4.74 -19.91 35.65
C THR A 204 3.34 -19.65 36.16
N ASP A 205 2.83 -20.62 36.94
CA ASP A 205 1.58 -20.50 37.66
C ASP A 205 1.89 -20.38 39.16
N ILE A 206 1.37 -19.35 39.80
CA ILE A 206 1.45 -19.13 41.23
C ILE A 206 0.01 -19.06 41.79
N ASP A 207 -0.47 -20.17 42.33
CA ASP A 207 -1.87 -20.35 42.76
C ASP A 207 -2.82 -20.05 41.56
N ARG A 208 -3.54 -18.93 41.63
CA ARG A 208 -4.51 -18.49 40.61
C ARG A 208 -3.92 -17.53 39.59
N LEU A 209 -2.65 -17.17 39.73
CA LEU A 209 -1.97 -16.20 38.84
C LEU A 209 -1.08 -16.93 37.85
N ASN A 210 -1.45 -16.87 36.56
CA ASN A 210 -0.56 -17.22 35.45
C ASN A 210 0.26 -15.99 35.06
N ILE A 211 1.57 -16.14 35.00
CA ILE A 211 2.54 -15.11 34.62
C ILE A 211 3.29 -15.59 33.38
N GLN A 212 3.25 -14.81 32.32
CA GLN A 212 4.09 -15.00 31.11
C GLN A 212 4.92 -13.74 30.89
N ALA A 213 6.23 -13.87 30.96
CA ALA A 213 7.16 -12.79 30.69
C ALA A 213 8.04 -13.14 29.48
N THR A 214 8.25 -12.19 28.59
CA THR A 214 9.15 -12.32 27.44
C THR A 214 10.04 -11.09 27.37
N VAL A 215 11.34 -11.30 27.19
CA VAL A 215 12.28 -10.24 26.82
C VAL A 215 13.03 -10.67 25.57
N GLY A 216 13.36 -9.73 24.71
CA GLY A 216 14.04 -10.07 23.46
C GLY A 216 14.81 -8.91 22.87
N ALA A 217 15.71 -9.30 21.98
CA ALA A 217 16.45 -8.39 21.12
C ALA A 217 16.39 -8.90 19.68
N SER A 218 16.28 -7.98 18.75
CA SER A 218 16.25 -8.27 17.31
C SER A 218 17.17 -7.31 16.57
N GLN A 219 17.82 -7.81 15.53
CA GLN A 219 18.57 -6.97 14.60
C GLN A 219 18.23 -7.39 13.18
N GLU A 220 17.80 -6.43 12.40
CA GLU A 220 17.49 -6.60 10.98
C GLU A 220 18.43 -5.77 10.12
N ALA A 221 18.89 -6.34 9.01
CA ALA A 221 19.68 -5.64 8.00
C ALA A 221 19.12 -5.94 6.62
N TYR A 222 18.96 -4.91 5.84
CA TYR A 222 18.46 -4.96 4.47
C TYR A 222 19.50 -4.35 3.53
N ARG A 223 19.74 -5.04 2.43
CA ARG A 223 20.61 -4.57 1.36
C ARG A 223 19.94 -4.87 0.02
N ASN A 224 19.76 -3.84 -0.77
CA ASN A 224 19.32 -3.94 -2.15
C ASN A 224 20.41 -3.41 -3.07
N ASN A 225 20.71 -4.15 -4.12
CA ASN A 225 21.64 -3.76 -5.17
C ASN A 225 20.96 -4.04 -6.52
N TRP A 226 20.87 -3.01 -7.37
CA TRP A 226 20.34 -3.18 -8.69
C TRP A 226 21.23 -2.48 -9.74
N PHE A 227 21.25 -3.05 -10.93
CA PHE A 227 21.77 -2.40 -12.10
C PHE A 227 20.87 -2.68 -13.29
N GLU A 228 20.92 -1.79 -14.26
CA GLU A 228 20.18 -1.86 -15.51
C GLU A 228 21.10 -1.49 -16.66
N ALA A 229 21.00 -2.23 -17.74
CA ALA A 229 21.60 -1.89 -19.00
C ALA A 229 20.54 -1.85 -20.08
N SER A 230 20.60 -0.87 -20.97
CA SER A 230 19.69 -0.76 -22.11
C SER A 230 20.43 -0.36 -23.37
N LYS A 231 19.83 -0.70 -24.51
CA LYS A 231 20.35 -0.34 -25.82
C LYS A 231 19.21 -0.21 -26.81
N GLU A 232 19.35 0.67 -27.78
CA GLU A 232 18.31 1.06 -28.73
C GLU A 232 18.63 0.55 -30.13
N ASN A 233 17.64 0.65 -31.03
CA ASN A 233 17.69 0.17 -32.41
C ASN A 233 17.96 -1.33 -32.49
N LEU A 234 17.00 -2.13 -32.08
CA LEU A 234 17.00 -3.58 -32.26
C LEU A 234 17.01 -3.91 -33.79
N THR A 235 17.80 -4.88 -34.17
CA THR A 235 17.90 -5.34 -35.57
C THR A 235 16.79 -6.35 -35.91
N SER A 236 16.17 -6.97 -34.94
CA SER A 236 15.07 -7.94 -35.11
C SER A 236 14.23 -8.04 -33.83
N SER A 237 12.93 -8.31 -33.98
CA SER A 237 12.02 -8.59 -32.88
C SER A 237 12.26 -9.93 -32.18
N GLU A 238 12.96 -10.84 -32.84
CA GLU A 238 13.26 -12.18 -32.32
C GLU A 238 14.52 -12.19 -31.44
N LEU A 239 15.35 -11.14 -31.54
CA LEU A 239 16.59 -11.03 -30.79
C LEU A 239 16.40 -10.16 -29.56
N THR A 240 16.58 -10.75 -28.40
CA THR A 240 16.29 -10.14 -27.11
C THR A 240 17.54 -9.75 -26.33
N GLU A 241 18.71 -9.91 -26.94
CA GLU A 241 19.99 -9.63 -26.30
C GLU A 241 20.44 -8.20 -26.52
N LEU A 242 21.14 -7.59 -25.56
CA LEU A 242 21.69 -6.24 -25.69
C LEU A 242 22.58 -6.06 -26.91
N ASN A 243 23.28 -7.11 -27.34
CA ASN A 243 24.13 -7.06 -28.52
C ASN A 243 23.37 -7.00 -29.85
N ALA A 244 22.07 -7.34 -29.84
CA ALA A 244 21.21 -7.23 -31.03
C ALA A 244 20.78 -5.80 -31.31
N ALA A 245 20.97 -4.87 -30.40
CA ALA A 245 20.69 -3.46 -30.56
C ALA A 245 21.97 -2.70 -30.93
N THR A 246 21.85 -1.62 -31.71
CA THR A 246 23.00 -0.97 -32.40
C THR A 246 23.33 0.43 -31.86
N ALA A 247 22.41 1.09 -31.11
CA ALA A 247 22.57 2.49 -30.72
C ALA A 247 22.34 2.71 -29.20
N ASN A 248 22.78 3.86 -28.74
CA ASN A 248 22.45 4.46 -27.42
C ASN A 248 22.55 3.50 -26.23
N ALA A 249 23.70 2.84 -26.08
CA ALA A 249 23.95 2.00 -24.91
C ALA A 249 23.98 2.84 -23.63
N THR A 250 23.19 2.44 -22.66
CA THR A 250 23.18 3.05 -21.32
C THR A 250 23.35 2.00 -20.23
N ALA A 251 23.99 2.39 -19.14
CA ALA A 251 24.08 1.56 -17.94
C ALA A 251 23.90 2.44 -16.70
N THR A 252 23.10 1.99 -15.77
CA THR A 252 22.87 2.65 -14.50
C THR A 252 22.70 1.62 -13.38
N GLY A 253 22.95 2.02 -12.13
CA GLY A 253 22.76 1.14 -10.98
C GLY A 253 23.13 1.82 -9.68
N THR A 254 22.62 1.26 -8.59
CA THR A 254 22.92 1.75 -7.26
C THR A 254 22.66 0.67 -6.20
N TYR A 255 23.04 0.95 -4.98
CA TYR A 255 22.67 0.13 -3.83
C TYR A 255 22.03 0.97 -2.73
N SER A 256 21.19 0.33 -1.94
CA SER A 256 20.48 0.95 -0.83
C SER A 256 20.46 0.00 0.36
N ASN A 257 20.84 0.48 1.51
CA ASN A 257 20.91 -0.31 2.74
C ASN A 257 20.20 0.39 3.88
N TRP A 258 19.59 -0.42 4.75
CA TRP A 258 19.13 0.05 6.06
C TRP A 258 19.26 -1.06 7.09
N ALA A 259 19.29 -0.67 8.34
CA ALA A 259 19.31 -1.61 9.45
C ALA A 259 18.42 -1.11 10.59
N MET A 260 17.88 -2.06 11.34
CA MET A 260 17.07 -1.80 12.53
C MET A 260 17.55 -2.66 13.67
N ARG A 261 17.58 -2.11 14.90
CA ARG A 261 17.86 -2.85 16.12
C ARG A 261 16.77 -2.58 17.12
N SER A 262 16.30 -3.63 17.78
CA SER A 262 15.15 -3.58 18.66
C SER A 262 15.44 -4.30 19.96
N PHE A 263 14.92 -3.74 21.07
CA PHE A 263 14.79 -4.42 22.34
C PHE A 263 13.35 -4.36 22.77
N PHE A 264 12.82 -5.44 23.27
CA PHE A 264 11.44 -5.49 23.70
C PHE A 264 11.22 -6.39 24.91
N GLY A 265 10.21 -6.05 25.67
CA GLY A 265 9.72 -6.85 26.78
C GLY A 265 8.20 -6.87 26.83
N ARG A 266 7.65 -7.99 27.27
CA ARG A 266 6.22 -8.21 27.43
C ARG A 266 5.96 -8.98 28.70
N VAL A 267 4.93 -8.58 29.45
CA VAL A 267 4.41 -9.32 30.60
C VAL A 267 2.92 -9.47 30.43
N ASN A 268 2.43 -10.71 30.53
CA ASN A 268 1.02 -11.05 30.61
C ASN A 268 0.75 -11.61 31.99
N LEU A 269 -0.28 -11.09 32.65
CA LEU A 269 -0.81 -11.58 33.91
C LEU A 269 -2.26 -12.01 33.72
N ASN A 270 -2.58 -13.21 34.15
CA ASN A 270 -3.92 -13.73 34.13
C ASN A 270 -4.26 -14.21 35.54
N TRP A 271 -5.12 -13.48 36.24
CA TRP A 271 -5.58 -13.85 37.57
C TRP A 271 -6.95 -14.52 37.50
N ASP A 272 -7.02 -15.78 37.95
CA ASP A 272 -8.24 -16.58 38.09
C ASP A 272 -9.09 -16.61 36.80
N GLU A 273 -8.43 -16.47 35.62
CA GLU A 273 -9.07 -16.29 34.33
C GLU A 273 -10.07 -15.12 34.26
N LYS A 274 -10.09 -14.23 35.22
CA LYS A 274 -11.00 -13.08 35.35
C LYS A 274 -10.36 -11.78 34.96
N TYR A 275 -9.18 -11.51 35.53
CA TYR A 275 -8.48 -10.25 35.33
C TYR A 275 -7.24 -10.50 34.49
N LEU A 276 -7.22 -9.86 33.35
CA LEU A 276 -6.15 -9.98 32.33
C LEU A 276 -5.41 -8.65 32.25
N LEU A 277 -4.09 -8.70 32.36
CA LEU A 277 -3.24 -7.54 32.18
C LEU A 277 -2.12 -7.90 31.21
N GLU A 278 -1.86 -7.02 30.26
CA GLU A 278 -0.71 -7.10 29.37
C GLU A 278 0.01 -5.75 29.35
N ALA A 279 1.33 -5.80 29.50
CA ALA A 279 2.21 -4.64 29.34
C ALA A 279 3.34 -4.98 28.38
N ASN A 280 3.59 -4.11 27.40
CA ASN A 280 4.67 -4.24 26.44
C ASN A 280 5.47 -2.95 26.39
N LEU A 281 6.77 -3.09 26.20
CA LEU A 281 7.66 -1.99 25.85
C LEU A 281 8.56 -2.43 24.70
N ARG A 282 8.65 -1.61 23.66
CA ARG A 282 9.55 -1.80 22.54
C ARG A 282 10.39 -0.56 22.30
N ALA A 283 11.70 -0.74 22.18
CA ALA A 283 12.65 0.29 21.80
C ALA A 283 13.28 -0.10 20.46
N ASP A 284 13.08 0.71 19.43
CA ASP A 284 13.56 0.46 18.07
C ASP A 284 14.50 1.57 17.63
N ALA A 285 15.66 1.20 17.06
CA ALA A 285 16.59 2.11 16.45
C ALA A 285 16.68 1.86 14.94
N SER A 286 16.40 2.89 14.14
CA SER A 286 16.47 2.83 12.68
C SER A 286 17.66 3.62 12.13
N SER A 287 18.41 3.02 11.19
CA SER A 287 19.50 3.70 10.49
C SER A 287 19.03 4.78 9.51
N ARG A 288 17.69 4.84 9.24
CA ARG A 288 17.09 5.87 8.39
C ARG A 288 17.06 7.25 9.04
N PHE A 289 17.37 7.33 10.34
CA PHE A 289 17.45 8.58 11.11
C PHE A 289 18.87 8.90 11.56
N ALA A 290 19.15 10.17 11.74
CA ALA A 290 20.42 10.63 12.30
C ALA A 290 20.64 10.06 13.72
N LYS A 291 21.89 9.88 14.14
CA LYS A 291 22.28 9.19 15.39
C LYS A 291 21.47 9.64 16.61
N LYS A 292 21.18 10.94 16.73
CA LYS A 292 20.42 11.53 17.84
C LYS A 292 18.94 11.12 17.85
N TYR A 293 18.34 10.81 16.69
CA TYR A 293 16.92 10.60 16.50
C TYR A 293 16.55 9.15 16.14
N ARG A 294 17.52 8.22 16.21
CA ARG A 294 17.32 6.81 15.80
C ARG A 294 16.34 6.04 16.67
N TRP A 295 16.36 6.28 17.98
CA TRP A 295 15.59 5.52 18.93
C TRP A 295 14.17 6.02 19.06
N GLY A 296 13.19 5.11 18.87
CA GLY A 296 11.79 5.27 19.21
C GLY A 296 11.40 4.32 20.35
N TYR A 297 10.52 4.75 21.24
CA TYR A 297 10.03 3.97 22.38
C TYR A 297 8.53 3.82 22.28
N PHE A 298 8.04 2.59 22.27
CA PHE A 298 6.66 2.26 21.99
C PHE A 298 6.07 1.39 23.10
N PRO A 299 5.62 2.00 24.20
CA PRO A 299 4.88 1.30 25.25
C PRO A 299 3.46 0.96 24.80
N SER A 300 2.93 -0.17 25.29
CA SER A 300 1.53 -0.50 25.23
C SER A 300 1.07 -1.24 26.50
N PHE A 301 -0.21 -1.07 26.81
CA PHE A 301 -0.83 -1.61 27.99
C PHE A 301 -2.27 -1.99 27.70
N SER A 302 -2.72 -3.15 28.18
CA SER A 302 -4.13 -3.56 28.08
C SER A 302 -4.63 -4.23 29.35
N LEU A 303 -5.90 -4.00 29.61
CA LEU A 303 -6.67 -4.60 30.69
C LEU A 303 -7.87 -5.33 30.10
N GLY A 304 -8.18 -6.48 30.65
CA GLY A 304 -9.38 -7.25 30.36
C GLY A 304 -10.04 -7.74 31.66
N TRP A 305 -11.35 -7.56 31.76
CA TRP A 305 -12.14 -8.08 32.83
C TRP A 305 -13.25 -8.98 32.29
N ARG A 306 -13.19 -10.26 32.63
CA ARG A 306 -14.20 -11.27 32.29
C ARG A 306 -15.28 -11.28 33.35
N MET A 307 -16.25 -10.35 33.22
CA MET A 307 -17.32 -10.15 34.20
C MET A 307 -18.18 -11.40 34.37
N GLU A 308 -18.36 -12.19 33.34
CA GLU A 308 -19.14 -13.44 33.37
C GLU A 308 -18.57 -14.48 34.34
N GLN A 309 -17.29 -14.34 34.73
CA GLN A 309 -16.64 -15.22 35.71
C GLN A 309 -16.85 -14.78 37.16
N GLU A 310 -17.46 -13.61 37.37
CA GLU A 310 -17.74 -13.11 38.73
C GLU A 310 -18.92 -13.82 39.37
N ALA A 311 -18.86 -13.97 40.70
CA ALA A 311 -19.90 -14.68 41.46
C ALA A 311 -21.30 -14.09 41.26
N PHE A 312 -21.40 -12.76 41.12
CA PHE A 312 -22.67 -12.07 40.92
C PHE A 312 -23.26 -12.20 39.52
N MET A 313 -22.48 -12.74 38.56
CA MET A 313 -22.90 -12.95 37.16
C MET A 313 -23.16 -14.43 36.83
N LYS A 314 -22.69 -15.37 37.63
CA LYS A 314 -22.76 -16.81 37.36
C LYS A 314 -24.17 -17.38 37.21
N ASP A 315 -25.14 -16.76 37.90
CA ASP A 315 -26.53 -17.22 37.87
C ASP A 315 -27.33 -16.70 36.65
N ILE A 316 -26.70 -15.89 35.80
CA ILE A 316 -27.33 -15.33 34.59
C ILE A 316 -27.18 -16.31 33.44
N SER A 317 -28.13 -17.21 33.30
CA SER A 317 -28.08 -18.34 32.36
C SER A 317 -28.04 -17.93 30.86
N TRP A 318 -28.53 -16.76 30.51
CA TRP A 318 -28.51 -16.25 29.12
C TRP A 318 -27.21 -15.54 28.77
N LEU A 319 -26.35 -15.21 29.76
CA LEU A 319 -25.08 -14.53 29.56
C LEU A 319 -23.95 -15.56 29.50
N ASN A 320 -23.39 -15.80 28.28
CA ASN A 320 -22.32 -16.77 28.10
C ASN A 320 -20.93 -16.11 28.21
N GLN A 321 -20.81 -14.83 27.79
CA GLN A 321 -19.59 -14.06 27.88
C GLN A 321 -19.91 -12.58 28.04
N LEU A 322 -19.17 -11.91 28.92
CA LEU A 322 -19.13 -10.45 29.01
C LEU A 322 -17.75 -10.01 29.48
N LYS A 323 -16.94 -9.57 28.50
CA LYS A 323 -15.57 -9.10 28.76
C LYS A 323 -15.45 -7.62 28.45
N LEU A 324 -15.01 -6.84 29.41
CA LEU A 324 -14.64 -5.44 29.24
C LEU A 324 -13.15 -5.36 28.91
N ARG A 325 -12.79 -4.51 27.97
CA ARG A 325 -11.40 -4.27 27.54
C ARG A 325 -11.09 -2.79 27.55
N ALA A 326 -9.88 -2.45 27.98
CA ALA A 326 -9.30 -1.13 27.84
C ALA A 326 -7.85 -1.27 27.41
N SER A 327 -7.42 -0.50 26.43
CA SER A 327 -6.02 -0.51 26.01
C SER A 327 -5.52 0.88 25.61
N TYR A 328 -4.23 1.06 25.82
CA TYR A 328 -3.47 2.20 25.35
C TYR A 328 -2.15 1.69 24.77
N GLY A 329 -1.75 2.19 23.62
CA GLY A 329 -0.49 1.77 23.01
C GLY A 329 0.03 2.79 22.02
N SER A 330 1.35 2.71 21.77
CA SER A 330 2.01 3.49 20.75
C SER A 330 2.69 2.61 19.72
N LEU A 331 2.71 3.06 18.47
CA LEU A 331 3.33 2.41 17.32
C LEU A 331 4.17 3.42 16.55
N GLY A 332 5.38 3.01 16.15
CA GLY A 332 6.30 3.83 15.37
C GLY A 332 6.26 3.47 13.88
N ASN A 333 6.42 4.49 13.04
CA ASN A 333 6.62 4.35 11.60
C ASN A 333 7.92 5.08 11.19
N ASN A 334 8.78 4.42 10.41
CA ASN A 334 10.03 4.94 9.88
C ASN A 334 10.08 4.94 8.35
N ALA A 335 8.92 5.09 7.69
CA ALA A 335 8.79 5.06 6.23
C ALA A 335 9.34 6.33 5.56
N VAL A 336 10.66 6.51 5.62
CA VAL A 336 11.43 7.57 4.97
C VAL A 336 12.52 6.96 4.09
N GLY A 337 13.11 7.76 3.22
CA GLY A 337 14.28 7.35 2.44
C GLY A 337 15.46 6.97 3.33
N ASN A 338 16.32 6.09 2.85
CA ASN A 338 17.39 5.52 3.67
C ASN A 338 18.45 6.57 4.09
N TYR A 339 18.55 7.67 3.37
CA TYR A 339 19.60 8.68 3.55
C TYR A 339 19.05 10.11 3.61
N ASP A 340 17.75 10.32 3.75
CA ASP A 340 17.07 11.63 3.74
C ASP A 340 17.59 12.60 4.81
N TYR A 341 18.23 12.08 5.86
CA TYR A 341 18.84 12.91 6.90
C TYR A 341 20.25 13.42 6.54
N GLN A 342 20.84 12.92 5.42
CA GLN A 342 22.21 13.26 5.00
C GLN A 342 22.20 14.21 3.81
N LEU A 343 23.12 15.15 3.83
CA LEU A 343 23.46 15.95 2.67
C LEU A 343 24.34 15.13 1.72
N TYR A 344 24.03 15.13 0.44
CA TYR A 344 24.89 14.52 -0.56
C TYR A 344 24.95 15.35 -1.84
N TYR A 345 26.02 15.17 -2.59
CA TYR A 345 26.25 15.80 -3.87
C TYR A 345 26.13 14.77 -4.98
N GLN A 346 25.58 15.20 -6.11
CA GLN A 346 25.49 14.39 -7.32
C GLN A 346 26.31 15.05 -8.44
N ALA A 347 26.84 14.24 -9.35
CA ALA A 347 27.47 14.74 -10.56
C ALA A 347 26.47 15.62 -11.34
N SER A 348 26.91 16.79 -11.73
CA SER A 348 26.11 17.76 -12.49
C SER A 348 27.02 18.44 -13.52
N ASN A 349 26.71 18.24 -14.78
CA ASN A 349 27.46 18.86 -15.86
C ASN A 349 27.03 20.31 -16.03
N TYR A 350 27.98 21.16 -16.32
CA TYR A 350 27.76 22.58 -16.62
C TYR A 350 28.61 22.99 -17.83
N VAL A 351 28.09 23.87 -18.67
CA VAL A 351 28.83 24.38 -19.80
C VAL A 351 29.53 25.67 -19.39
N LEU A 352 30.85 25.68 -19.48
CA LEU A 352 31.70 26.85 -19.24
C LEU A 352 32.60 27.03 -20.45
N ASN A 353 32.57 28.22 -21.06
CA ASN A 353 33.35 28.55 -22.24
C ASN A 353 33.21 27.53 -23.37
N ASP A 354 31.95 27.20 -23.72
CA ASP A 354 31.53 26.22 -24.72
C ASP A 354 32.05 24.78 -24.53
N ALA A 355 32.61 24.49 -23.35
CA ALA A 355 33.06 23.15 -22.97
C ALA A 355 32.25 22.57 -21.83
N LEU A 356 31.90 21.29 -21.94
CA LEU A 356 31.21 20.57 -20.87
C LEU A 356 32.16 20.31 -19.70
N GLN A 357 31.87 20.88 -18.55
CA GLN A 357 32.60 20.67 -17.31
C GLN A 357 31.83 19.75 -16.37
N ILE A 358 32.53 18.77 -15.79
CA ILE A 358 31.97 17.88 -14.79
C ILE A 358 32.06 18.60 -13.42
N GLY A 359 30.92 18.86 -12.85
CA GLY A 359 30.78 19.45 -11.52
C GLY A 359 30.01 18.57 -10.55
N MET A 360 29.82 19.08 -9.36
CA MET A 360 29.00 18.46 -8.31
C MET A 360 27.97 19.46 -7.82
N ALA A 361 26.71 19.07 -7.75
CA ALA A 361 25.65 19.92 -7.23
C ALA A 361 24.83 19.20 -6.15
N GLN A 362 24.35 19.98 -5.20
CA GLN A 362 23.37 19.49 -4.25
C GLN A 362 22.02 19.43 -4.95
N ARG A 363 21.54 18.22 -5.25
CA ARG A 363 20.27 17.96 -5.92
C ARG A 363 19.14 17.64 -4.96
N ALA A 364 19.44 17.38 -3.68
CA ALA A 364 18.46 17.13 -2.65
C ALA A 364 18.80 17.91 -1.37
N LEU A 365 17.77 18.41 -0.73
CA LEU A 365 17.86 18.95 0.62
C LEU A 365 17.94 17.79 1.62
N SER A 366 18.45 18.05 2.83
CA SER A 366 18.52 17.06 3.90
C SER A 366 17.72 17.51 5.12
N ASN A 367 17.22 16.55 5.89
CA ASN A 367 16.55 16.83 7.16
C ASN A 367 17.18 16.03 8.30
N ALA A 368 18.20 16.59 8.93
CA ALA A 368 18.91 15.95 10.06
C ALA A 368 18.05 15.75 11.32
N ALA A 369 16.91 16.45 11.42
CA ALA A 369 15.96 16.36 12.55
C ALA A 369 14.84 15.33 12.34
N LEU A 370 14.91 14.58 11.23
CA LEU A 370 13.92 13.57 10.90
C LEU A 370 13.86 12.48 11.96
N THR A 371 12.67 12.16 12.45
CA THR A 371 12.43 11.17 13.50
C THR A 371 11.18 10.33 13.22
N TRP A 372 10.89 9.40 14.13
CA TRP A 372 9.75 8.51 14.05
C TRP A 372 8.41 9.25 13.98
N GLU A 373 7.56 8.85 13.06
CA GLU A 373 6.12 9.10 13.16
C GLU A 373 5.55 8.17 14.22
N THR A 374 4.71 8.67 15.11
CA THR A 374 4.16 7.86 16.22
C THR A 374 2.65 7.96 16.28
N SER A 375 1.99 6.80 16.26
CA SER A 375 0.56 6.67 16.50
C SER A 375 0.28 6.23 17.93
N TYR A 376 -0.57 6.96 18.64
CA TYR A 376 -1.08 6.64 19.99
C TYR A 376 -2.54 6.23 19.87
N VAL A 377 -2.86 5.03 20.32
CA VAL A 377 -4.21 4.46 20.23
C VAL A 377 -4.74 4.20 21.64
N THR A 378 -5.90 4.74 21.95
CA THR A 378 -6.70 4.39 23.13
C THR A 378 -7.94 3.68 22.64
N ASN A 379 -8.25 2.51 23.21
CA ASN A 379 -9.42 1.72 22.85
C ASN A 379 -10.15 1.25 24.12
N PHE A 380 -11.48 1.27 24.07
CA PHE A 380 -12.37 0.62 25.01
C PHE A 380 -13.27 -0.34 24.25
N GLY A 381 -13.36 -1.58 24.71
CA GLY A 381 -14.11 -2.61 24.04
C GLY A 381 -14.96 -3.45 24.99
N VAL A 382 -16.04 -3.99 24.44
CA VAL A 382 -16.93 -4.95 25.10
C VAL A 382 -17.09 -6.15 24.19
N ASP A 383 -16.74 -7.34 24.68
CA ASP A 383 -17.03 -8.61 24.01
C ASP A 383 -18.16 -9.29 24.75
N PHE A 384 -19.18 -9.75 24.04
CA PHE A 384 -20.31 -10.44 24.65
C PHE A 384 -20.78 -11.63 23.85
N ALA A 385 -21.32 -12.63 24.56
CA ALA A 385 -22.07 -13.73 23.98
C ALA A 385 -23.32 -14.00 24.82
N LEU A 386 -24.47 -14.06 24.15
CA LEU A 386 -25.78 -14.15 24.78
C LEU A 386 -26.57 -15.31 24.17
N PHE A 387 -27.34 -16.00 25.05
CA PHE A 387 -28.26 -17.07 24.64
C PHE A 387 -27.59 -18.24 23.91
N SER A 388 -26.24 -18.34 23.93
CA SER A 388 -25.44 -19.25 23.11
C SER A 388 -25.67 -19.11 21.59
N LYS A 389 -26.24 -17.99 21.14
CA LYS A 389 -26.63 -17.72 19.77
C LYS A 389 -26.09 -16.39 19.23
N LEU A 390 -26.17 -15.34 20.03
CA LEU A 390 -25.70 -14.00 19.69
C LEU A 390 -24.31 -13.77 20.27
N SER A 391 -23.34 -13.42 19.44
CA SER A 391 -22.03 -12.90 19.87
C SER A 391 -21.74 -11.58 19.21
N GLY A 392 -20.98 -10.74 19.87
CA GLY A 392 -20.62 -9.44 19.31
C GLY A 392 -19.49 -8.75 20.04
N THR A 393 -18.95 -7.74 19.35
CA THR A 393 -17.96 -6.82 19.90
C THR A 393 -18.37 -5.38 19.63
N ILE A 394 -18.11 -4.51 20.58
CA ILE A 394 -18.26 -3.07 20.45
C ILE A 394 -16.92 -2.45 20.85
N ASP A 395 -16.32 -1.68 19.98
CA ASP A 395 -15.08 -0.97 20.23
C ASP A 395 -15.25 0.53 19.99
N ALA A 396 -14.73 1.34 20.90
CA ALA A 396 -14.63 2.79 20.75
C ALA A 396 -13.16 3.19 20.87
N PHE A 397 -12.64 3.92 19.89
CA PHE A 397 -11.24 4.24 19.85
C PHE A 397 -10.94 5.71 19.50
N VAL A 398 -9.77 6.15 19.95
CA VAL A 398 -9.13 7.39 19.52
C VAL A 398 -7.69 7.08 19.13
N LYS A 399 -7.33 7.37 17.89
CA LYS A 399 -5.97 7.25 17.36
C LYS A 399 -5.43 8.63 17.02
N ASN A 400 -4.35 9.04 17.67
CA ASN A 400 -3.62 10.28 17.36
C ASN A 400 -2.29 9.91 16.72
N THR A 401 -2.08 10.26 15.46
CA THR A 401 -0.80 10.09 14.76
C THR A 401 -0.07 11.42 14.77
N LYS A 402 1.13 11.45 15.34
CA LYS A 402 1.97 12.64 15.47
C LYS A 402 3.23 12.52 14.64
N GLY A 403 3.72 13.66 14.17
CA GLY A 403 4.94 13.71 13.40
C GLY A 403 4.83 12.96 12.06
N ILE A 404 3.70 13.05 11.39
CA ILE A 404 3.47 12.40 10.09
C ILE A 404 4.55 12.85 9.11
N LEU A 405 5.12 11.87 8.43
CA LEU A 405 6.24 12.01 7.51
C LEU A 405 5.74 12.43 6.13
N ILE A 406 5.77 13.71 5.83
CA ILE A 406 5.27 14.30 4.59
C ILE A 406 6.31 15.22 3.96
N GLU A 407 6.33 15.29 2.64
CA GLU A 407 7.13 16.26 1.88
C GLU A 407 6.37 17.59 1.85
N LEU A 408 7.00 18.64 2.38
CA LEU A 408 6.44 19.99 2.32
C LEU A 408 6.86 20.67 1.01
N PRO A 409 6.03 21.55 0.43
CA PRO A 409 6.45 22.37 -0.70
C PRO A 409 7.73 23.13 -0.39
N ALA A 410 8.69 23.11 -1.31
CA ALA A 410 9.91 23.89 -1.17
C ALA A 410 9.68 25.32 -1.68
N PRO A 411 10.23 26.34 -1.01
CA PRO A 411 10.30 27.68 -1.59
C PRO A 411 11.02 27.66 -2.95
N LEU A 412 10.54 28.45 -3.90
CA LEU A 412 11.07 28.49 -5.28
C LEU A 412 12.57 28.81 -5.34
N VAL A 413 13.11 29.47 -4.33
CA VAL A 413 14.56 29.77 -4.21
C VAL A 413 15.43 28.52 -4.20
N HIS A 414 14.90 27.36 -3.84
CA HIS A 414 15.61 26.08 -3.88
C HIS A 414 15.70 25.45 -5.28
N GLY A 415 15.03 26.06 -6.27
CA GLY A 415 14.99 25.54 -7.64
C GLY A 415 14.41 24.13 -7.69
N ASN A 416 15.05 23.23 -8.46
CA ASN A 416 14.60 21.85 -8.66
C ASN A 416 15.15 20.83 -7.64
N ALA A 417 15.63 21.29 -6.46
CA ALA A 417 16.13 20.38 -5.44
C ALA A 417 14.98 19.57 -4.81
N THR A 418 15.16 18.25 -4.71
CA THR A 418 14.20 17.37 -4.03
C THR A 418 14.16 17.70 -2.53
N VAL A 419 12.96 17.76 -1.98
CA VAL A 419 12.74 18.04 -0.54
C VAL A 419 12.56 16.72 0.20
N PRO A 420 13.28 16.48 1.29
CA PRO A 420 13.06 15.29 2.11
C PRO A 420 11.79 15.43 2.91
N LYS A 421 11.22 14.30 3.31
CA LYS A 421 10.11 14.28 4.27
C LYS A 421 10.49 15.01 5.56
N SER A 422 9.49 15.55 6.21
CA SER A 422 9.61 16.14 7.54
C SER A 422 8.44 15.72 8.43
N ASN A 423 8.64 15.74 9.74
CA ASN A 423 7.59 15.48 10.73
C ASN A 423 6.69 16.72 10.81
N ALA A 424 5.71 16.83 9.90
CA ALA A 424 5.01 18.08 9.62
C ALA A 424 3.52 18.09 9.98
N ALA A 425 2.88 16.94 10.19
CA ALA A 425 1.45 16.89 10.44
C ALA A 425 1.09 16.02 11.65
N GLU A 426 -0.07 16.30 12.23
CA GLU A 426 -0.72 15.45 13.23
C GLU A 426 -2.18 15.21 12.81
N VAL A 427 -2.63 13.95 12.92
CA VAL A 427 -3.98 13.54 12.52
C VAL A 427 -4.63 12.75 13.63
N ARG A 428 -5.89 13.05 13.90
CA ARG A 428 -6.73 12.31 14.85
C ARG A 428 -7.83 11.54 14.12
N ASN A 429 -7.90 10.24 14.39
CA ASN A 429 -9.03 9.39 14.03
C ASN A 429 -9.76 8.99 15.30
N ARG A 430 -11.08 9.08 15.31
CA ARG A 430 -11.93 8.56 16.38
C ARG A 430 -13.09 7.80 15.78
N GLY A 431 -13.45 6.70 16.38
CA GLY A 431 -14.49 5.87 15.80
C GLY A 431 -15.11 4.90 16.78
N VAL A 432 -16.17 4.28 16.29
CA VAL A 432 -16.86 3.18 16.94
C VAL A 432 -17.02 2.06 15.92
N GLU A 433 -16.75 0.84 16.35
CA GLU A 433 -16.89 -0.37 15.54
C GLU A 433 -17.82 -1.35 16.27
N LEU A 434 -18.71 -1.97 15.53
CA LEU A 434 -19.68 -2.95 16.00
C LEU A 434 -19.60 -4.18 15.12
N SER A 435 -19.52 -5.36 15.73
CA SER A 435 -19.68 -6.63 15.05
C SER A 435 -20.70 -7.48 15.81
N LEU A 436 -21.67 -8.04 15.10
CA LEU A 436 -22.71 -8.91 15.64
C LEU A 436 -22.80 -10.18 14.81
N ASN A 437 -22.94 -11.33 15.46
CA ASN A 437 -23.14 -12.61 14.81
C ASN A 437 -24.21 -13.40 15.55
N TRP A 438 -25.23 -13.79 14.85
CA TRP A 438 -26.29 -14.67 15.31
C TRP A 438 -26.15 -16.03 14.61
N ASN A 439 -26.09 -17.11 15.39
CA ASN A 439 -26.06 -18.47 14.89
C ASN A 439 -27.16 -19.27 15.59
N ASP A 440 -28.03 -19.92 14.80
CA ASP A 440 -29.11 -20.71 15.37
C ASP A 440 -29.50 -21.88 14.44
N LYS A 441 -30.37 -22.73 14.94
CA LYS A 441 -30.89 -23.89 14.24
C LYS A 441 -32.39 -23.96 14.36
N VAL A 442 -33.08 -24.10 13.23
CA VAL A 442 -34.51 -24.33 13.15
C VAL A 442 -34.75 -25.65 12.43
N GLY A 443 -35.24 -26.64 13.16
CA GLY A 443 -35.40 -27.99 12.61
C GLY A 443 -34.08 -28.59 12.12
N SER A 444 -33.96 -28.87 10.82
CA SER A 444 -32.73 -29.36 10.20
C SER A 444 -31.89 -28.26 9.54
N VAL A 445 -32.32 -27.01 9.62
CA VAL A 445 -31.60 -25.84 9.02
C VAL A 445 -30.74 -25.18 10.08
N ASN A 446 -29.44 -25.13 9.86
CA ASN A 446 -28.56 -24.24 10.61
C ASN A 446 -28.45 -22.94 9.82
N TYR A 447 -28.58 -21.81 10.48
CA TYR A 447 -28.46 -20.51 9.82
C TYR A 447 -27.62 -19.54 10.64
N PHE A 448 -27.01 -18.59 9.95
CA PHE A 448 -26.28 -17.48 10.57
C PHE A 448 -26.67 -16.15 9.94
N VAL A 449 -26.64 -15.12 10.75
CA VAL A 449 -26.76 -13.71 10.31
C VAL A 449 -25.70 -12.92 11.02
N GLY A 450 -24.85 -12.24 10.27
CA GLY A 450 -23.80 -11.38 10.81
C GLY A 450 -23.89 -9.98 10.24
N GLY A 451 -23.41 -9.01 11.01
CA GLY A 451 -23.27 -7.63 10.56
C GLY A 451 -22.09 -6.96 11.22
N ASN A 452 -21.42 -6.10 10.49
CA ASN A 452 -20.42 -5.19 11.02
C ASN A 452 -20.72 -3.76 10.59
N PHE A 453 -20.33 -2.83 11.43
CA PHE A 453 -20.49 -1.41 11.20
C PHE A 453 -19.29 -0.68 11.76
N SER A 454 -18.71 0.24 11.00
CA SER A 454 -17.62 1.11 11.44
C SER A 454 -17.95 2.56 11.10
N PHE A 455 -17.78 3.41 12.09
CA PHE A 455 -17.86 4.87 11.97
C PHE A 455 -16.51 5.45 12.36
N VAL A 456 -15.86 6.20 11.43
CA VAL A 456 -14.56 6.82 11.68
C VAL A 456 -14.61 8.29 11.25
N LYS A 457 -14.29 9.18 12.17
CA LYS A 457 -14.11 10.61 11.89
C LYS A 457 -12.63 10.96 11.95
N ASN A 458 -12.10 11.45 10.83
CA ASN A 458 -10.73 11.92 10.65
C ASN A 458 -10.64 13.44 10.81
N LYS A 459 -9.53 13.95 11.35
CA LYS A 459 -9.23 15.37 11.45
C LYS A 459 -7.72 15.61 11.49
N VAL A 460 -7.21 16.51 10.64
CA VAL A 460 -5.88 17.09 10.76
C VAL A 460 -5.89 18.03 11.97
N THR A 461 -5.10 17.72 13.00
CA THR A 461 -5.07 18.51 14.25
C THR A 461 -3.94 19.49 14.28
N LYS A 462 -2.91 19.29 13.44
CA LYS A 462 -1.77 20.19 13.29
C LYS A 462 -1.12 19.98 11.93
N PHE A 463 -0.74 21.07 11.29
CA PHE A 463 0.03 21.07 10.07
C PHE A 463 1.08 22.19 10.11
N LYS A 464 2.33 21.92 9.70
CA LYS A 464 3.42 22.91 9.73
C LYS A 464 3.42 23.87 8.54
N GLY A 465 2.65 23.61 7.51
CA GLY A 465 2.34 24.53 6.43
C GLY A 465 1.00 25.20 6.71
N ASP A 466 0.68 26.29 6.04
CA ASP A 466 -0.65 26.91 6.13
C ASP A 466 -1.67 25.99 5.47
N GLU A 467 -1.38 25.53 4.26
CA GLU A 467 -2.14 24.56 3.49
C GLU A 467 -1.25 23.81 2.50
N MET A 468 -1.69 22.69 2.00
CA MET A 468 -0.98 21.94 0.98
C MET A 468 -1.94 21.32 -0.01
N SER A 469 -1.85 21.73 -1.27
CA SER A 469 -2.50 21.04 -2.38
C SER A 469 -1.71 19.80 -2.79
N LEU A 470 -2.37 18.65 -2.87
CA LEU A 470 -1.76 17.38 -3.24
C LEU A 470 -1.82 17.12 -4.74
N ASN A 471 -2.91 17.50 -5.40
CA ASN A 471 -3.14 17.25 -6.83
C ASN A 471 -4.17 18.22 -7.43
N GLY A 472 -4.15 19.47 -7.00
CA GLY A 472 -5.06 20.51 -7.48
C GLY A 472 -6.46 20.50 -6.85
N THR A 473 -6.95 19.35 -6.38
CA THR A 473 -8.27 19.22 -5.76
C THR A 473 -8.24 18.72 -4.32
N ASN A 474 -7.31 17.86 -3.98
CA ASN A 474 -7.17 17.34 -2.61
C ASN A 474 -6.20 18.21 -1.81
N MET A 475 -6.60 18.57 -0.60
CA MET A 475 -5.81 19.45 0.26
C MET A 475 -5.59 18.84 1.65
N ILE A 476 -4.49 19.21 2.27
CA ILE A 476 -4.23 19.02 3.70
C ILE A 476 -4.39 20.38 4.37
N LEU A 477 -5.39 20.50 5.24
CA LEU A 477 -5.73 21.72 5.94
C LEU A 477 -5.96 21.43 7.42
N GLU A 478 -5.42 22.27 8.30
CA GLU A 478 -5.65 22.14 9.73
C GLU A 478 -7.13 22.34 10.07
N GLY A 479 -7.68 21.46 10.87
CA GLY A 479 -9.10 21.49 11.23
C GLY A 479 -10.00 20.60 10.37
N GLU A 480 -9.55 20.17 9.20
CA GLU A 480 -10.30 19.39 8.22
C GLU A 480 -9.89 17.90 8.19
N PRO A 481 -10.69 17.03 7.56
CA PRO A 481 -10.25 15.68 7.24
C PRO A 481 -9.02 15.71 6.32
N ILE A 482 -8.14 14.73 6.46
CA ILE A 482 -7.00 14.57 5.54
C ILE A 482 -7.51 14.31 4.12
N ASN A 483 -6.89 14.93 3.12
CA ASN A 483 -7.30 14.84 1.70
C ASN A 483 -8.73 15.35 1.47
N VAL A 484 -9.13 16.41 2.17
CA VAL A 484 -10.40 17.07 1.89
C VAL A 484 -10.36 17.66 0.50
N GLN A 485 -11.49 17.60 -0.20
CA GLN A 485 -11.59 18.11 -1.56
C GLN A 485 -12.00 19.57 -1.57
N TYR A 486 -11.31 20.36 -2.38
CA TYR A 486 -11.63 21.73 -2.72
C TYR A 486 -11.80 21.81 -4.23
N VAL A 487 -12.98 22.17 -4.69
CA VAL A 487 -13.35 22.22 -6.11
C VAL A 487 -14.16 23.48 -6.38
N LEU A 488 -14.12 23.96 -7.62
CA LEU A 488 -14.99 25.03 -8.08
C LEU A 488 -16.45 24.55 -8.07
N SER A 489 -17.35 25.40 -7.59
CA SER A 489 -18.79 25.13 -7.61
C SER A 489 -19.38 25.57 -8.94
N VAL A 490 -20.06 24.65 -9.64
CA VAL A 490 -20.77 24.99 -10.88
C VAL A 490 -21.99 25.87 -10.55
N ASP A 491 -22.12 26.99 -11.22
CA ASP A 491 -23.34 27.81 -11.22
C ASP A 491 -24.35 27.23 -12.21
N ARG A 492 -23.92 27.06 -13.47
CA ARG A 492 -24.75 26.56 -14.57
C ARG A 492 -23.93 26.00 -15.73
N ILE A 493 -24.58 25.31 -16.65
CA ILE A 493 -24.04 24.97 -17.97
C ILE A 493 -24.50 26.08 -18.91
N ILE A 494 -23.59 26.61 -19.73
CA ILE A 494 -23.91 27.64 -20.74
C ILE A 494 -24.69 27.01 -21.87
N GLN A 495 -25.98 27.29 -21.97
CA GLN A 495 -26.85 26.70 -22.99
C GLN A 495 -27.62 27.75 -23.83
N THR A 496 -27.81 28.92 -23.28
CA THR A 496 -28.63 29.97 -23.90
C THR A 496 -27.84 31.26 -24.11
N GLU A 497 -28.36 32.18 -24.95
CA GLU A 497 -27.79 33.52 -25.13
C GLU A 497 -27.79 34.31 -23.81
N GLU A 498 -28.78 34.06 -22.94
CA GLU A 498 -28.85 34.69 -21.61
C GLU A 498 -27.72 34.23 -20.70
N ASP A 499 -27.35 32.92 -20.76
CA ASP A 499 -26.20 32.38 -20.01
C ASP A 499 -24.89 33.00 -20.53
N MET A 500 -24.73 33.08 -21.86
CA MET A 500 -23.56 33.70 -22.46
C MET A 500 -23.43 35.19 -22.13
N ALA A 501 -24.54 35.92 -22.06
CA ALA A 501 -24.53 37.30 -21.66
C ALA A 501 -23.97 37.55 -20.25
N ILE A 502 -24.13 36.57 -19.34
CA ILE A 502 -23.52 36.62 -18.00
C ILE A 502 -21.99 36.53 -18.12
N VAL A 503 -21.47 35.61 -18.94
CA VAL A 503 -20.02 35.44 -19.18
C VAL A 503 -19.43 36.73 -19.77
N GLU A 504 -20.10 37.32 -20.76
CA GLU A 504 -19.69 38.56 -21.39
C GLU A 504 -19.73 39.75 -20.42
N ALA A 505 -20.74 39.80 -19.54
CA ALA A 505 -20.83 40.84 -18.52
C ALA A 505 -19.70 40.69 -17.47
N MET A 506 -19.34 39.48 -17.07
CA MET A 506 -18.20 39.25 -16.17
C MET A 506 -16.90 39.75 -16.80
N GLU A 507 -16.64 39.41 -18.05
CA GLU A 507 -15.42 39.82 -18.77
C GLU A 507 -15.40 41.34 -19.01
N ALA A 508 -16.55 41.93 -19.34
CA ALA A 508 -16.67 43.40 -19.51
C ALA A 508 -16.43 44.18 -18.22
N ASN A 509 -16.86 43.63 -17.08
CA ASN A 509 -16.64 44.22 -15.77
C ASN A 509 -15.21 44.02 -15.26
N ASN A 510 -14.61 42.86 -15.57
CA ASN A 510 -13.24 42.53 -15.20
C ASN A 510 -12.55 41.76 -16.34
N PRO A 511 -11.61 42.38 -17.08
CA PRO A 511 -10.88 41.69 -18.18
C PRO A 511 -10.06 40.46 -17.74
N ASP A 512 -9.76 40.32 -16.46
CA ASP A 512 -9.06 39.20 -15.88
C ASP A 512 -10.00 38.10 -15.34
N ALA A 513 -11.34 38.25 -15.54
CA ALA A 513 -12.37 37.35 -15.01
C ALA A 513 -12.10 35.86 -15.28
N PHE A 514 -11.52 35.52 -16.40
CA PHE A 514 -11.21 34.13 -16.83
C PHE A 514 -9.72 33.90 -17.10
N LYS A 515 -8.82 34.69 -16.51
CA LYS A 515 -7.37 34.59 -16.75
C LYS A 515 -6.76 33.29 -16.25
N GLN A 516 -7.24 32.78 -15.15
CA GLN A 516 -6.76 31.53 -14.58
C GLN A 516 -7.42 30.30 -15.21
N TYR A 517 -8.70 30.43 -15.57
CA TYR A 517 -9.48 29.39 -16.24
C TYR A 517 -9.98 29.91 -17.58
N LYS A 518 -10.03 29.02 -18.59
CA LYS A 518 -10.53 29.38 -19.91
C LYS A 518 -11.93 30.03 -19.80
N LYS A 519 -12.18 31.10 -20.59
CA LYS A 519 -13.50 31.66 -20.75
C LYS A 519 -14.48 30.59 -21.21
N PRO A 520 -15.60 30.37 -20.51
CA PRO A 520 -16.59 29.38 -20.87
C PRO A 520 -17.25 29.66 -22.23
N GLU A 521 -17.51 28.60 -23.00
CA GLU A 521 -18.25 28.63 -24.26
C GLU A 521 -19.58 27.85 -24.09
N TYR A 522 -20.41 27.79 -25.14
CA TYR A 522 -21.63 26.98 -25.12
C TYR A 522 -21.31 25.51 -24.84
N GLY A 523 -21.96 24.92 -23.84
CA GLY A 523 -21.72 23.57 -23.34
C GLY A 523 -20.75 23.48 -22.17
N ASP A 524 -19.96 24.51 -21.88
CA ASP A 524 -19.05 24.55 -20.74
C ASP A 524 -19.78 24.91 -19.43
N PHE A 525 -19.10 24.68 -18.30
CA PHE A 525 -19.56 25.08 -16.98
C PHE A 525 -19.18 26.55 -16.70
N LEU A 526 -20.13 27.36 -16.24
CA LEU A 526 -19.86 28.60 -15.53
C LEU A 526 -19.72 28.27 -14.04
N TYR A 527 -18.60 28.64 -13.44
CA TYR A 527 -18.34 28.48 -12.01
C TYR A 527 -18.79 29.70 -11.23
N LYS A 528 -19.07 29.54 -9.96
CA LYS A 528 -19.47 30.61 -9.04
C LYS A 528 -18.23 31.38 -8.60
N ASP A 529 -18.33 32.69 -8.66
CA ASP A 529 -17.45 33.63 -7.96
C ASP A 529 -17.87 33.62 -6.48
N ILE A 530 -17.08 32.99 -5.62
CA ILE A 530 -17.42 32.76 -4.20
C ILE A 530 -16.90 33.91 -3.34
N ASP A 531 -15.70 34.44 -3.65
CA ASP A 531 -15.12 35.58 -2.90
C ASP A 531 -15.60 36.95 -3.39
N GLY A 532 -16.27 37.00 -4.55
CA GLY A 532 -16.92 38.19 -5.08
C GLY A 532 -15.95 39.19 -5.70
N ASP A 533 -14.76 38.78 -6.13
CA ASP A 533 -13.75 39.62 -6.73
C ASP A 533 -13.94 39.86 -8.24
N GLY A 534 -14.92 39.18 -8.84
CA GLY A 534 -15.28 39.26 -10.26
C GLY A 534 -14.37 38.39 -11.14
N CYS A 535 -13.53 37.52 -10.57
CA CYS A 535 -12.70 36.57 -11.27
C CYS A 535 -13.03 35.14 -10.85
N ILE A 536 -12.87 34.19 -11.77
CA ILE A 536 -12.91 32.75 -11.40
C ILE A 536 -11.49 32.26 -11.18
N THR A 537 -11.18 32.00 -9.90
CA THR A 537 -9.82 31.63 -9.46
C THR A 537 -9.84 30.43 -8.52
N ASP A 538 -8.66 30.02 -8.04
CA ASP A 538 -8.54 28.99 -7.02
C ASP A 538 -9.15 29.39 -5.66
N ASN A 539 -9.36 30.72 -5.42
CA ASN A 539 -10.00 31.24 -4.22
C ASN A 539 -11.49 30.90 -4.16
N ASP A 540 -12.10 30.64 -5.33
CA ASP A 540 -13.53 30.29 -5.44
C ASP A 540 -13.80 28.81 -5.16
N LYS A 541 -12.76 28.04 -4.86
CA LYS A 541 -12.93 26.64 -4.51
C LYS A 541 -13.60 26.48 -3.16
N ILE A 542 -14.62 25.64 -3.13
CA ILE A 542 -15.33 25.27 -1.90
C ILE A 542 -14.97 23.86 -1.46
N LYS A 543 -15.05 23.64 -0.17
CA LYS A 543 -14.89 22.33 0.42
C LYS A 543 -16.06 21.43 0.07
N VAL A 544 -15.75 20.20 -0.41
CA VAL A 544 -16.74 19.18 -0.73
C VAL A 544 -16.42 17.89 0.01
N GLY A 545 -17.43 17.30 0.66
CA GLY A 545 -17.33 16.00 1.29
C GLY A 545 -16.49 15.95 2.57
N ASN A 546 -16.15 14.73 2.99
CA ASN A 546 -15.43 14.43 4.22
C ASN A 546 -14.03 13.84 3.98
N GLY A 547 -13.40 14.16 2.84
CA GLY A 547 -12.15 13.56 2.40
C GLY A 547 -12.38 12.30 1.54
N THR A 548 -11.30 11.64 1.18
CA THR A 548 -11.34 10.47 0.27
C THR A 548 -11.76 9.17 0.95
N ASN A 549 -11.71 9.11 2.29
CA ASN A 549 -12.04 7.91 3.05
C ASN A 549 -13.51 7.92 3.51
N PRO A 550 -14.24 6.79 3.37
CA PRO A 550 -15.59 6.67 3.88
C PRO A 550 -15.66 6.94 5.39
N THR A 551 -16.68 7.67 5.82
CA THR A 551 -16.95 7.86 7.25
C THR A 551 -17.69 6.68 7.84
N PHE A 552 -18.57 6.03 7.06
CA PHE A 552 -19.32 4.85 7.47
C PHE A 552 -19.02 3.70 6.52
N THR A 553 -18.70 2.53 7.09
CA THR A 553 -18.64 1.27 6.36
C THR A 553 -19.47 0.23 7.06
N PHE A 554 -20.12 -0.63 6.31
CA PHE A 554 -20.93 -1.69 6.87
C PHE A 554 -20.89 -2.93 5.99
N GLY A 555 -21.09 -4.09 6.62
CA GLY A 555 -21.22 -5.37 5.95
C GLY A 555 -22.30 -6.19 6.61
N PHE A 556 -23.03 -6.97 5.80
CA PHE A 556 -23.96 -7.99 6.26
C PHE A 556 -23.62 -9.31 5.60
N ASN A 557 -23.65 -10.36 6.37
CA ASN A 557 -23.48 -11.72 5.89
C ASN A 557 -24.56 -12.61 6.48
N PHE A 558 -25.15 -13.45 5.66
CA PHE A 558 -26.12 -14.43 6.11
C PHE A 558 -26.01 -15.69 5.28
N GLY A 559 -26.38 -16.80 5.89
CA GLY A 559 -26.35 -18.08 5.20
C GLY A 559 -27.08 -19.16 5.96
N ALA A 560 -27.27 -20.28 5.30
CA ALA A 560 -27.94 -21.44 5.83
C ALA A 560 -27.38 -22.75 5.25
N ASN A 561 -27.35 -23.79 6.10
CA ASN A 561 -27.00 -25.15 5.70
C ASN A 561 -28.20 -26.07 5.91
N TRP A 562 -28.59 -26.83 4.89
CA TRP A 562 -29.70 -27.76 4.97
C TRP A 562 -29.44 -29.02 4.14
N LYS A 563 -29.37 -30.18 4.80
CA LYS A 563 -29.25 -31.50 4.15
C LYS A 563 -28.20 -31.58 3.03
N GLY A 564 -27.02 -30.96 3.25
CA GLY A 564 -25.93 -30.92 2.27
C GLY A 564 -25.99 -29.77 1.27
N TRP A 565 -26.94 -28.88 1.38
CA TRP A 565 -27.01 -27.64 0.64
C TRP A 565 -26.50 -26.50 1.50
N ASP A 566 -25.63 -25.67 0.94
CA ASP A 566 -25.06 -24.47 1.59
C ASP A 566 -25.42 -23.23 0.78
N PHE A 567 -25.92 -22.21 1.47
CA PHE A 567 -26.16 -20.89 0.92
C PHE A 567 -25.44 -19.86 1.75
N SER A 568 -24.76 -18.91 1.11
CA SER A 568 -24.18 -17.74 1.76
C SER A 568 -24.31 -16.50 0.89
N CYS A 569 -24.54 -15.36 1.54
CA CYS A 569 -24.62 -14.05 0.89
C CYS A 569 -23.85 -13.05 1.72
N ILE A 570 -23.08 -12.20 1.05
CA ILE A 570 -22.29 -11.11 1.66
C ILE A 570 -22.66 -9.83 0.94
N LEU A 571 -23.06 -8.82 1.72
CA LEU A 571 -23.35 -7.48 1.26
C LEU A 571 -22.40 -6.52 1.96
N GLN A 572 -21.87 -5.55 1.23
CA GLN A 572 -21.02 -4.51 1.81
C GLN A 572 -21.35 -3.16 1.22
N GLY A 573 -21.14 -2.11 2.00
CA GLY A 573 -21.37 -0.76 1.56
C GLY A 573 -20.55 0.26 2.34
N ALA A 574 -20.43 1.44 1.76
CA ALA A 574 -19.80 2.60 2.37
C ALA A 574 -20.62 3.84 2.06
N THR A 575 -20.65 4.79 3.01
CA THR A 575 -21.34 6.07 2.83
C THR A 575 -20.49 7.23 3.33
N ALA A 576 -20.94 8.44 3.05
CA ALA A 576 -20.21 9.67 3.35
C ALA A 576 -18.81 9.67 2.72
N VAL A 577 -18.76 9.29 1.45
CA VAL A 577 -17.59 9.35 0.56
C VAL A 577 -17.69 10.60 -0.31
N SER A 578 -16.54 11.14 -0.74
CA SER A 578 -16.53 12.33 -1.59
C SER A 578 -16.99 12.04 -3.02
N TYR A 579 -16.71 10.84 -3.53
CA TYR A 579 -17.29 10.32 -4.79
C TYR A 579 -17.28 8.79 -4.78
N THR A 580 -18.30 8.20 -5.42
CA THR A 580 -18.44 6.75 -5.57
C THR A 580 -18.03 6.26 -6.96
N HIS A 581 -18.16 7.11 -7.97
CA HIS A 581 -17.79 6.85 -9.35
C HIS A 581 -17.34 8.14 -10.03
N LEU A 582 -16.32 8.07 -10.87
CA LEU A 582 -16.12 9.03 -11.94
C LEU A 582 -17.17 8.69 -13.02
N THR A 583 -18.36 9.21 -12.88
CA THR A 583 -19.27 9.28 -14.01
C THR A 583 -18.79 10.42 -14.87
N LEU A 584 -18.25 10.11 -16.03
CA LEU A 584 -18.23 11.10 -17.11
C LEU A 584 -19.68 11.58 -17.27
N PRO A 585 -19.96 12.89 -17.26
CA PRO A 585 -21.28 13.36 -17.63
C PRO A 585 -21.55 12.86 -19.03
N THR A 586 -22.46 11.90 -19.15
CA THR A 586 -23.06 11.54 -20.43
C THR A 586 -23.94 12.72 -20.80
N ASN A 587 -23.35 13.77 -21.31
CA ASN A 587 -24.09 14.85 -21.91
C ASN A 587 -24.42 14.47 -23.34
N ARG A 588 -25.69 14.32 -23.55
CA ARG A 588 -26.27 14.54 -24.85
C ARG A 588 -26.45 16.03 -25.04
#